data_180ba3762d63eacd5f3431ac3fd00325
#
_entry.id   180ba3762d63eacd5f3431ac3fd00325
#
_cell.length_a   1.000
_cell.length_b   1.000
_cell.length_c   1.000
_cell.angle_alpha   90.00
_cell.angle_beta   90.00
_cell.angle_gamma   90.00
#
_symmetry.space_group_name_H-M   'P 1'
#
loop_
_entity.id
_entity.type
_entity.pdbx_description
1 polymer ?
#
loop_
_entity_poly.entity_id
_entity_poly.type
_entity_poly.pdbx_seq_one_letter_code
_entity_poly.pdbx_strand_id
1 'polypeptide(L)'
;MGICKLEIPYKFPSFNQYVNECRKNKFAGGKMKRQIENDIMYFINRLTEFNKPIIINFTWIENTKRRDLDNVCYAKKFILDAMVKAGKLKDDNRNCVSGFTDTFEYAKESKVVLEIKEV
;
A
#
# COMPACT_ATOMS: atom_id res chain seq x y z
N MET A 1 2.98 2.25 -23.67
CA MET A 1 3.14 2.54 -22.24
C MET A 1 3.27 1.27 -21.46
N GLY A 2 4.36 1.11 -20.74
CA GLY A 2 4.63 -0.10 -19.98
C GLY A 2 3.89 -0.14 -18.65
N ILE A 3 3.82 -1.33 -18.08
CA ILE A 3 3.33 -1.53 -16.72
C ILE A 3 4.56 -1.46 -15.80
N CYS A 4 4.46 -0.65 -14.74
CA CYS A 4 5.47 -0.57 -13.72
C CYS A 4 5.13 -1.58 -12.62
N LYS A 5 6.03 -2.49 -12.31
CA LYS A 5 5.81 -3.52 -11.31
C LYS A 5 6.73 -3.29 -10.11
N LEU A 6 6.16 -3.35 -8.91
CA LEU A 6 6.90 -3.19 -7.67
C LEU A 6 6.50 -4.29 -6.70
N GLU A 7 7.48 -4.97 -6.12
CA GLU A 7 7.24 -5.90 -5.01
C GLU A 7 7.69 -5.25 -3.72
N ILE A 8 6.82 -5.29 -2.71
CA ILE A 8 7.14 -4.80 -1.36
C ILE A 8 7.11 -6.00 -0.43
N PRO A 9 8.27 -6.54 -0.02
CA PRO A 9 8.33 -7.72 0.84
C PRO A 9 8.08 -7.34 2.30
N TYR A 10 6.85 -6.94 2.59
CA TYR A 10 6.46 -6.41 3.88
C TYR A 10 5.10 -6.96 4.28
N LYS A 11 4.95 -7.34 5.54
CA LYS A 11 3.67 -7.77 6.07
C LYS A 11 3.04 -6.58 6.80
N PHE A 12 2.04 -5.98 6.16
CA PHE A 12 1.34 -4.84 6.74
C PHE A 12 0.47 -5.30 7.91
N PRO A 13 0.25 -4.42 8.91
CA PRO A 13 -0.75 -4.71 9.93
C PRO A 13 -2.13 -4.76 9.27
N SER A 14 -3.06 -5.49 9.91
CA SER A 14 -4.45 -5.50 9.47
C SER A 14 -5.11 -4.18 9.85
N PHE A 15 -6.27 -3.90 9.23
CA PHE A 15 -7.06 -2.74 9.61
C PHE A 15 -7.40 -2.77 11.12
N ASN A 16 -7.79 -3.93 11.64
CA ASN A 16 -8.10 -4.06 13.06
C ASN A 16 -6.91 -3.72 13.95
N GLN A 17 -5.70 -4.15 13.57
CA GLN A 17 -4.50 -3.79 14.33
C GLN A 17 -4.26 -2.29 14.33
N TYR A 18 -4.45 -1.65 13.18
CA TYR A 18 -4.29 -0.20 13.07
C TYR A 18 -5.33 0.54 13.90
N VAL A 19 -6.60 0.13 13.82
CA VAL A 19 -7.68 0.74 14.60
C VAL A 19 -7.40 0.61 16.10
N ASN A 20 -6.96 -0.57 16.54
CA ASN A 20 -6.62 -0.79 17.94
C ASN A 20 -5.49 0.14 18.39
N GLU A 21 -4.51 0.37 17.54
CA GLU A 21 -3.42 1.30 17.84
C GLU A 21 -3.94 2.73 17.95
N CYS A 22 -4.84 3.14 17.04
CA CYS A 22 -5.44 4.48 17.08
C CYS A 22 -6.25 4.72 18.36
N ARG A 23 -6.81 3.65 18.94
CA ARG A 23 -7.62 3.74 20.16
C ARG A 23 -6.81 3.84 21.44
N LYS A 24 -5.50 3.54 21.40
CA LYS A 24 -4.65 3.64 22.61
C LYS A 24 -4.50 5.08 23.08
N ASN A 25 -4.18 5.97 22.16
CA ASN A 25 -4.11 7.41 22.41
C ASN A 25 -4.02 8.12 21.05
N LYS A 26 -4.06 9.44 21.07
CA LYS A 26 -4.12 10.22 19.82
C LYS A 26 -2.83 10.19 18.98
N PHE A 27 -1.72 9.72 19.55
CA PHE A 27 -0.43 9.69 18.83
C PHE A 27 -0.08 8.32 18.29
N ALA A 28 -0.61 7.24 18.87
CA ALA A 28 -0.16 5.88 18.57
C ALA A 28 -0.42 5.48 17.12
N GLY A 29 -1.60 5.82 16.58
CA GLY A 29 -1.93 5.51 15.18
C GLY A 29 -1.01 6.22 14.20
N GLY A 30 -0.75 7.51 14.44
CA GLY A 30 0.15 8.30 13.59
C GLY A 30 1.58 7.78 13.66
N LYS A 31 2.03 7.37 14.84
CA LYS A 31 3.36 6.77 15.01
C LYS A 31 3.49 5.46 14.24
N MET A 32 2.48 4.61 14.31
CA MET A 32 2.45 3.35 13.58
C MET A 32 2.49 3.60 12.07
N LYS A 33 1.69 4.54 11.59
CA LYS A 33 1.67 4.90 10.17
C LYS A 33 3.02 5.39 9.69
N ARG A 34 3.68 6.27 10.45
CA ARG A 34 5.01 6.77 10.08
C ARG A 34 6.04 5.65 10.03
N GLN A 35 5.96 4.70 10.96
CA GLN A 35 6.87 3.57 10.97
C GLN A 35 6.68 2.69 9.73
N ILE A 36 5.43 2.41 9.35
CA ILE A 36 5.12 1.64 8.16
C ILE A 36 5.65 2.35 6.92
N GLU A 37 5.39 3.65 6.80
CA GLU A 37 5.86 4.43 5.65
C GLU A 37 7.39 4.43 5.56
N ASN A 38 8.07 4.55 6.69
CA ASN A 38 9.53 4.48 6.71
C ASN A 38 10.03 3.09 6.27
N ASP A 39 9.36 2.04 6.73
CA ASP A 39 9.76 0.66 6.40
C ASP A 39 9.65 0.36 4.91
N ILE A 40 8.64 0.91 4.23
CA ILE A 40 8.41 0.63 2.82
C ILE A 40 9.03 1.67 1.88
N MET A 41 9.54 2.77 2.42
CA MET A 41 10.01 3.91 1.60
C MET A 41 11.14 3.52 0.64
N TYR A 42 12.02 2.61 1.03
CA TYR A 42 13.08 2.11 0.16
C TYR A 42 12.48 1.57 -1.17
N PHE A 43 11.40 0.83 -1.07
CA PHE A 43 10.77 0.23 -2.24
C PHE A 43 9.97 1.28 -3.04
N ILE A 44 9.27 2.16 -2.35
CA ILE A 44 8.50 3.23 -2.98
C ILE A 44 9.42 4.15 -3.80
N ASN A 45 10.60 4.46 -3.29
CA ASN A 45 11.55 5.32 -3.97
C ASN A 45 12.09 4.73 -5.28
N ARG A 46 11.90 3.44 -5.52
CA ARG A 46 12.28 2.81 -6.78
C ARG A 46 11.30 3.10 -7.90
N LEU A 47 10.12 3.62 -7.58
CA LEU A 47 9.16 4.03 -8.59
C LEU A 47 9.60 5.32 -9.25
N THR A 48 9.20 5.50 -10.51
CA THR A 48 9.32 6.80 -11.17
C THR A 48 8.12 7.67 -10.77
N GLU A 49 8.25 8.97 -10.96
CA GLU A 49 7.14 9.87 -10.73
C GLU A 49 6.07 9.68 -11.81
N PHE A 50 4.80 9.63 -11.41
CA PHE A 50 3.68 9.51 -12.33
C PHE A 50 3.05 10.88 -12.55
N ASN A 51 2.95 11.28 -13.81
CA ASN A 51 2.41 12.59 -14.20
C ASN A 51 1.00 12.49 -14.79
N LYS A 52 0.48 11.29 -14.95
CA LYS A 52 -0.87 11.01 -15.44
C LYS A 52 -1.61 10.18 -14.41
N PRO A 53 -2.95 10.15 -14.50
CA PRO A 53 -3.72 9.25 -13.62
C PRO A 53 -3.25 7.81 -13.78
N ILE A 54 -3.26 7.06 -12.70
CA ILE A 54 -2.79 5.67 -12.69
C ILE A 54 -3.91 4.72 -12.29
N ILE A 55 -3.76 3.48 -12.74
CA ILE A 55 -4.54 2.35 -12.25
C ILE A 55 -3.55 1.39 -11.61
N ILE A 56 -3.88 0.89 -10.43
CA ILE A 56 -3.01 -0.01 -9.67
C ILE A 56 -3.71 -1.34 -9.46
N ASN A 57 -3.04 -2.43 -9.82
CA ASN A 57 -3.48 -3.77 -9.44
C ASN A 57 -2.61 -4.21 -8.25
N PHE A 58 -3.25 -4.43 -7.11
CA PHE A 58 -2.59 -4.95 -5.92
C PHE A 58 -2.77 -6.47 -5.86
N THR A 59 -1.69 -7.19 -5.64
CA THR A 59 -1.76 -8.60 -5.30
C THR A 59 -1.22 -8.76 -3.89
N TRP A 60 -2.13 -9.08 -2.97
CA TRP A 60 -1.82 -9.23 -1.55
C TRP A 60 -1.49 -10.68 -1.28
N ILE A 61 -0.22 -10.95 -0.99
CA ILE A 61 0.26 -12.30 -0.73
C ILE A 61 0.49 -12.41 0.77
N GLU A 62 -0.28 -13.29 1.41
CA GLU A 62 -0.27 -13.45 2.86
C GLU A 62 0.22 -14.84 3.24
N ASN A 63 0.93 -14.93 4.35
CA ASN A 63 1.39 -16.22 4.89
C ASN A 63 0.37 -16.88 5.82
N THR A 64 -0.83 -16.35 5.86
CA THR A 64 -1.94 -16.90 6.66
C THR A 64 -3.24 -16.65 5.91
N LYS A 65 -4.23 -17.50 6.15
CA LYS A 65 -5.58 -17.33 5.61
C LYS A 65 -6.55 -16.82 6.67
N ARG A 66 -6.05 -16.39 7.82
CA ARG A 66 -6.88 -16.00 8.97
C ARG A 66 -7.43 -14.58 8.89
N ARG A 67 -6.82 -13.72 8.06
CA ARG A 67 -7.26 -12.34 7.94
C ARG A 67 -8.34 -12.21 6.88
N ASP A 68 -9.38 -11.46 7.19
CA ASP A 68 -10.40 -11.10 6.21
C ASP A 68 -9.79 -10.21 5.14
N LEU A 69 -10.31 -10.31 3.92
CA LEU A 69 -9.73 -9.62 2.78
C LEU A 69 -9.72 -8.10 2.93
N ASP A 70 -10.79 -7.53 3.49
CA ASP A 70 -10.87 -6.07 3.71
C ASP A 70 -9.85 -5.61 4.76
N ASN A 71 -9.53 -6.44 5.73
CA ASN A 71 -8.50 -6.14 6.71
C ASN A 71 -7.11 -6.14 6.11
N VAL A 72 -6.88 -6.96 5.09
CA VAL A 72 -5.59 -7.04 4.39
C VAL A 72 -5.41 -5.84 3.46
N CYS A 73 -6.37 -5.61 2.58
CA CYS A 73 -6.21 -4.61 1.52
C CYS A 73 -6.36 -3.16 2.00
N TYR A 74 -6.77 -2.94 3.24
CA TYR A 74 -6.75 -1.61 3.82
C TYR A 74 -5.35 -0.99 3.76
N ALA A 75 -4.32 -1.83 3.78
CA ALA A 75 -2.92 -1.36 3.75
C ALA A 75 -2.57 -0.56 2.50
N LYS A 76 -3.39 -0.62 1.43
CA LYS A 76 -3.17 0.24 0.27
C LYS A 76 -3.12 1.72 0.65
N LYS A 77 -3.82 2.12 1.72
CA LYS A 77 -3.79 3.50 2.20
C LYS A 77 -2.38 3.91 2.61
N PHE A 78 -1.65 3.03 3.29
CA PHE A 78 -0.27 3.29 3.67
C PHE A 78 0.63 3.42 2.44
N ILE A 79 0.40 2.58 1.43
CA ILE A 79 1.18 2.59 0.20
C ILE A 79 0.93 3.87 -0.59
N LEU A 80 -0.34 4.24 -0.78
CA LEU A 80 -0.69 5.45 -1.53
C LEU A 80 -0.16 6.70 -0.82
N ASP A 81 -0.30 6.77 0.50
CA ASP A 81 0.21 7.91 1.25
C ASP A 81 1.74 8.00 1.17
N ALA A 82 2.43 6.85 1.18
CA ALA A 82 3.88 6.83 1.01
C ALA A 82 4.30 7.29 -0.40
N MET A 83 3.53 6.92 -1.43
CA MET A 83 3.79 7.37 -2.79
C MET A 83 3.66 8.89 -2.92
N VAL A 84 2.65 9.47 -2.28
CA VAL A 84 2.47 10.93 -2.26
C VAL A 84 3.63 11.58 -1.52
N LYS A 85 3.98 11.05 -0.35
CA LYS A 85 5.06 11.58 0.47
C LYS A 85 6.41 11.54 -0.24
N ALA A 86 6.65 10.51 -1.04
CA ALA A 86 7.88 10.34 -1.80
C ALA A 86 7.89 11.16 -3.10
N GLY A 87 6.82 11.88 -3.41
CA GLY A 87 6.72 12.67 -4.64
C GLY A 87 6.46 11.84 -5.89
N LYS A 88 6.01 10.58 -5.74
CA LYS A 88 5.72 9.71 -6.89
C LYS A 88 4.32 9.95 -7.43
N LEU A 89 3.40 10.40 -6.59
CA LEU A 89 2.07 10.87 -6.95
C LEU A 89 1.90 12.27 -6.40
N LYS A 90 1.19 13.11 -7.13
CA LYS A 90 0.85 14.45 -6.66
C LYS A 90 -0.12 14.40 -5.47
N ASP A 91 -1.09 13.49 -5.58
CA ASP A 91 -2.12 13.27 -4.57
C ASP A 91 -2.69 11.87 -4.78
N ASP A 92 -3.49 11.37 -3.84
CA ASP A 92 -4.17 10.09 -3.98
C ASP A 92 -5.65 10.25 -4.34
N ASN A 93 -6.05 11.44 -4.78
CA ASN A 93 -7.43 11.71 -5.18
C ASN A 93 -7.75 11.08 -6.55
N ARG A 94 -9.00 11.22 -6.98
CA ARG A 94 -9.51 10.58 -8.21
C ARG A 94 -8.85 11.10 -9.48
N ASN A 95 -8.22 12.27 -9.43
CA ASN A 95 -7.49 12.82 -10.58
C ASN A 95 -6.12 12.16 -10.75
N CYS A 96 -5.59 11.57 -9.71
CA CYS A 96 -4.28 10.92 -9.72
C CYS A 96 -4.39 9.40 -9.70
N VAL A 97 -5.41 8.84 -9.03
CA VAL A 97 -5.66 7.39 -9.00
C VAL A 97 -7.04 7.14 -9.59
N SER A 98 -7.08 6.63 -10.82
CA SER A 98 -8.33 6.37 -11.54
C SER A 98 -9.03 5.12 -11.07
N GLY A 99 -8.29 4.15 -10.57
CA GLY A 99 -8.88 2.92 -10.10
C GLY A 99 -7.84 1.96 -9.55
N PHE A 100 -8.30 0.92 -8.88
CA PHE A 100 -7.44 -0.14 -8.40
C PHE A 100 -8.22 -1.44 -8.30
N THR A 101 -7.50 -2.55 -8.30
CA THR A 101 -8.05 -3.87 -8.07
C THR A 101 -7.23 -4.56 -6.99
N ASP A 102 -7.86 -5.50 -6.31
CA ASP A 102 -7.22 -6.29 -5.27
C ASP A 102 -7.39 -7.76 -5.58
N THR A 103 -6.29 -8.50 -5.62
CA THR A 103 -6.28 -9.95 -5.68
C THR A 103 -5.52 -10.47 -4.46
N PHE A 104 -5.85 -11.69 -4.05
CA PHE A 104 -5.35 -12.24 -2.80
C PHE A 104 -4.79 -13.64 -3.06
N GLU A 105 -3.60 -13.88 -2.52
CA GLU A 105 -2.91 -15.16 -2.67
C GLU A 105 -2.34 -15.58 -1.32
N TYR A 106 -2.12 -16.88 -1.19
CA TYR A 106 -1.47 -17.45 -0.02
C TYR A 106 -0.09 -17.96 -0.44
N ALA A 107 0.93 -17.58 0.32
CA ALA A 107 2.28 -18.09 0.12
C ALA A 107 3.03 -18.06 1.44
N LYS A 108 4.19 -18.70 1.46
CA LYS A 108 4.99 -18.84 2.67
C LYS A 108 5.45 -17.50 3.25
N GLU A 109 5.73 -16.53 2.39
CA GLU A 109 6.18 -15.20 2.82
C GLU A 109 5.19 -14.14 2.39
N SER A 110 4.89 -13.22 3.31
CA SER A 110 3.98 -12.12 3.03
C SER A 110 4.67 -11.05 2.21
N LYS A 111 3.98 -10.54 1.20
CA LYS A 111 4.42 -9.40 0.40
C LYS A 111 3.23 -8.84 -0.36
N VAL A 112 3.42 -7.67 -0.95
CA VAL A 112 2.43 -7.13 -1.87
C VAL A 112 3.12 -6.82 -3.20
N VAL A 113 2.43 -7.12 -4.29
CA VAL A 113 2.91 -6.81 -5.64
C VAL A 113 1.98 -5.76 -6.24
N LEU A 114 2.58 -4.66 -6.68
CA LEU A 114 1.86 -3.58 -7.35
C LEU A 114 2.17 -3.64 -8.85
N GLU A 115 1.13 -3.59 -9.66
CA GLU A 115 1.27 -3.36 -11.10
C GLU A 115 0.58 -2.04 -11.41
N ILE A 116 1.35 -1.05 -11.85
CA ILE A 116 0.90 0.33 -12.01
C ILE A 116 0.98 0.72 -13.48
N LYS A 117 -0.13 1.26 -13.98
CA LYS A 117 -0.23 1.69 -15.36
C LYS A 117 -0.76 3.12 -15.41
N GLU A 118 -0.12 3.98 -16.19
CA GLU A 118 -0.66 5.31 -16.49
C GLU A 118 -1.80 5.19 -17.49
N VAL A 119 -2.84 5.96 -17.27
CA VAL A 119 -4.04 5.93 -18.11
C VAL A 119 -3.99 6.99 -19.19
#